data_99219a7030ec29ad0ae8bda138e33701
#
_entry.id   99219a7030ec29ad0ae8bda138e33701
#
_cell.length_a   1.000
_cell.length_b   1.000
_cell.length_c   1.000
_cell.angle_alpha   90.00
_cell.angle_beta   90.00
_cell.angle_gamma   90.00
#
_symmetry.space_group_name_H-M   'P 1'
#
loop_
_entity.id
_entity.type
_entity.pdbx_description
1 polymer ?
#
loop_
_entity_poly.entity_id
_entity_poly.type
_entity_poly.pdbx_seq_one_letter_code
_entity_poly.pdbx_strand_id
1 'polypeptide(L)'
;PFLSAVGAFILLLGCVLFFHNYTSIVFFAGLLVVIYCMYGWWSDVVTESHIGDHTPVVKIALKYGVIMFIVSEVMFFSAWFWSFFKHALYPMEAIGSTWPPAGIETFDPWHLPLINTLILLCSGAAATWAHHAIAHENNRKDLVNGLIIAILLGVLFTIFQAYEYSHAAFSFSGNIYGANFFMATGFHGFHVIVGTIFLAVCLFRALKGHFTPESHIGFEAAAWYWHFVDVVWLFLFAAIYIWGS
;
A
#
# COMPACT_ATOMS: atom_id res chain seq x y z
N PRO A 1 5.79 -5.73 22.46
CA PRO A 1 6.18 -6.92 21.65
C PRO A 1 5.40 -8.18 22.02
N PHE A 2 5.33 -8.55 23.34
CA PHE A 2 4.64 -9.78 23.76
C PHE A 2 3.15 -9.76 23.40
N LEU A 3 2.44 -8.69 23.73
CA LEU A 3 1.01 -8.55 23.42
C LEU A 3 0.76 -8.57 21.90
N SER A 4 1.65 -7.99 21.09
CA SER A 4 1.56 -8.05 19.62
C SER A 4 1.69 -9.48 19.11
N ALA A 5 2.60 -10.27 19.67
CA ALA A 5 2.77 -11.69 19.29
C ALA A 5 1.53 -12.51 19.66
N VAL A 6 0.96 -12.30 20.85
CA VAL A 6 -0.30 -12.94 21.26
C VAL A 6 -1.45 -12.52 20.35
N GLY A 7 -1.56 -11.23 20.04
CA GLY A 7 -2.58 -10.71 19.10
C GLY A 7 -2.45 -11.30 17.71
N ALA A 8 -1.24 -11.41 17.17
CA ALA A 8 -0.98 -12.04 15.87
C ALA A 8 -1.34 -13.53 15.89
N PHE A 9 -1.03 -14.26 16.96
CA PHE A 9 -1.42 -15.66 17.10
C PHE A 9 -2.95 -15.83 17.12
N ILE A 10 -3.66 -15.00 17.90
CA ILE A 10 -5.12 -15.00 17.95
C ILE A 10 -5.71 -14.66 16.59
N LEU A 11 -5.11 -13.70 15.84
CA LEU A 11 -5.54 -13.32 14.51
C LEU A 11 -5.38 -14.49 13.53
N LEU A 12 -4.25 -15.18 13.52
CA LEU A 12 -4.01 -16.34 12.65
C LEU A 12 -4.97 -17.49 12.97
N LEU A 13 -5.18 -17.81 14.25
CA LEU A 13 -6.16 -18.80 14.66
C LEU A 13 -7.57 -18.38 14.22
N GLY A 14 -7.89 -17.09 14.36
CA GLY A 14 -9.15 -16.51 13.93
C GLY A 14 -9.35 -16.61 12.43
N CYS A 15 -8.31 -16.41 11.59
CA CYS A 15 -8.35 -16.63 10.15
C CYS A 15 -8.77 -18.06 9.82
N VAL A 16 -8.14 -19.07 10.46
CA VAL A 16 -8.47 -20.48 10.24
C VAL A 16 -9.93 -20.74 10.58
N LEU A 17 -10.40 -20.28 11.74
CA LEU A 17 -11.79 -20.47 12.17
C LEU A 17 -12.78 -19.76 11.25
N PHE A 18 -12.45 -18.57 10.77
CA PHE A 18 -13.27 -17.79 9.85
C PHE A 18 -13.43 -18.48 8.49
N PHE A 19 -12.32 -18.91 7.88
CA PHE A 19 -12.34 -19.60 6.58
C PHE A 19 -13.05 -20.96 6.61
N HIS A 20 -13.07 -21.62 7.78
CA HIS A 20 -13.84 -22.86 7.96
C HIS A 20 -15.27 -22.61 8.45
N ASN A 21 -15.75 -21.38 8.41
CA ASN A 21 -17.13 -20.98 8.80
C ASN A 21 -17.51 -21.33 10.26
N TYR A 22 -16.56 -21.43 11.17
CA TYR A 22 -16.84 -21.65 12.59
C TYR A 22 -17.26 -20.37 13.32
N THR A 23 -16.41 -19.33 13.25
CA THR A 23 -16.68 -18.04 13.91
C THR A 23 -15.77 -16.92 13.36
N SER A 24 -16.31 -15.71 13.29
CA SER A 24 -15.54 -14.49 12.95
C SER A 24 -15.03 -13.73 14.19
N ILE A 25 -15.54 -14.05 15.38
CA ILE A 25 -15.26 -13.27 16.61
C ILE A 25 -13.77 -13.31 16.94
N VAL A 26 -13.12 -14.49 16.85
CA VAL A 26 -11.70 -14.67 17.18
C VAL A 26 -10.82 -13.88 16.21
N PHE A 27 -11.18 -13.84 14.92
CA PHE A 27 -10.51 -13.04 13.91
C PHE A 27 -10.53 -11.55 14.27
N PHE A 28 -11.72 -10.99 14.50
CA PHE A 28 -11.84 -9.56 14.83
C PHE A 28 -11.20 -9.22 16.18
N ALA A 29 -11.28 -10.10 17.17
CA ALA A 29 -10.60 -9.90 18.45
C ALA A 29 -9.06 -9.82 18.28
N GLY A 30 -8.47 -10.76 17.54
CA GLY A 30 -7.04 -10.73 17.21
C GLY A 30 -6.63 -9.48 16.42
N LEU A 31 -7.42 -9.10 15.43
CA LEU A 31 -7.21 -7.90 14.63
C LEU A 31 -7.21 -6.63 15.50
N LEU A 32 -8.17 -6.48 16.39
CA LEU A 32 -8.25 -5.33 17.31
C LEU A 32 -7.03 -5.26 18.23
N VAL A 33 -6.57 -6.39 18.77
CA VAL A 33 -5.37 -6.42 19.61
C VAL A 33 -4.13 -6.00 18.82
N VAL A 34 -3.96 -6.47 17.58
CA VAL A 34 -2.84 -6.07 16.71
C VAL A 34 -2.90 -4.57 16.41
N ILE A 35 -4.05 -4.04 16.02
CA ILE A 35 -4.23 -2.60 15.74
C ILE A 35 -3.94 -1.76 16.99
N TYR A 36 -4.41 -2.17 18.16
CA TYR A 36 -4.12 -1.50 19.42
C TYR A 36 -2.61 -1.46 19.72
N CYS A 37 -1.92 -2.58 19.54
CA CYS A 37 -0.47 -2.64 19.73
C CYS A 37 0.29 -1.77 18.72
N MET A 38 -0.15 -1.73 17.47
CA MET A 38 0.42 -0.85 16.45
C MET A 38 0.27 0.62 16.84
N TYR A 39 -0.94 1.02 17.23
CA TYR A 39 -1.18 2.39 17.70
C TYR A 39 -0.30 2.76 18.90
N GLY A 40 -0.21 1.91 19.91
CA GLY A 40 0.66 2.14 21.07
C GLY A 40 2.12 2.28 20.67
N TRP A 41 2.63 1.36 19.85
CA TRP A 41 4.01 1.42 19.38
C TRP A 41 4.33 2.73 18.62
N TRP A 42 3.49 3.09 17.66
CA TRP A 42 3.72 4.34 16.89
C TRP A 42 3.58 5.59 17.75
N SER A 43 2.69 5.57 18.75
CA SER A 43 2.57 6.65 19.75
C SER A 43 3.85 6.81 20.57
N ASP A 44 4.45 5.69 21.02
CA ASP A 44 5.70 5.70 21.75
C ASP A 44 6.86 6.26 20.87
N VAL A 45 6.99 5.80 19.63
CA VAL A 45 7.98 6.31 18.67
C VAL A 45 7.86 7.83 18.47
N VAL A 46 6.63 8.36 18.40
CA VAL A 46 6.41 9.81 18.30
C VAL A 46 6.84 10.52 19.59
N THR A 47 6.53 9.97 20.75
CA THR A 47 6.91 10.53 22.04
C THR A 47 8.44 10.53 22.20
N GLU A 48 9.12 9.43 21.92
CA GLU A 48 10.57 9.30 21.94
C GLU A 48 11.26 10.34 21.03
N SER A 49 10.66 10.62 19.87
CA SER A 49 11.14 11.68 18.97
C SER A 49 11.09 13.07 19.62
N HIS A 50 10.03 13.36 20.40
CA HIS A 50 9.85 14.67 21.05
C HIS A 50 10.74 14.87 22.28
N ILE A 51 11.00 13.81 23.03
CA ILE A 51 11.86 13.90 24.23
C ILE A 51 13.35 13.84 23.91
N GLY A 52 13.71 13.63 22.62
CA GLY A 52 15.11 13.69 22.14
C GLY A 52 15.83 12.35 22.12
N ASP A 53 15.14 11.23 22.32
CA ASP A 53 15.73 9.87 22.32
C ASP A 53 16.14 9.41 20.91
N HIS A 54 15.71 10.12 19.86
CA HIS A 54 16.15 9.88 18.49
C HIS A 54 17.55 10.43 18.21
N THR A 55 18.54 9.77 18.80
CA THR A 55 19.96 10.05 18.52
C THR A 55 20.28 9.85 17.04
N PRO A 56 21.43 10.37 16.50
CA PRO A 56 21.81 10.14 15.10
C PRO A 56 21.86 8.65 14.71
N VAL A 57 22.29 7.78 15.64
CA VAL A 57 22.33 6.32 15.39
C VAL A 57 20.92 5.74 15.29
N VAL A 58 19.99 6.15 16.18
CA VAL A 58 18.58 5.73 16.12
C VAL A 58 17.91 6.21 14.82
N LYS A 59 18.20 7.45 14.39
CA LYS A 59 17.69 7.99 13.12
C LYS A 59 18.13 7.14 11.92
N ILE A 60 19.40 6.73 11.88
CA ILE A 60 19.94 5.84 10.84
C ILE A 60 19.24 4.47 10.93
N ALA A 61 19.10 3.89 12.13
CA ALA A 61 18.46 2.60 12.31
C ALA A 61 16.99 2.61 11.84
N LEU A 62 16.24 3.67 12.12
CA LEU A 62 14.86 3.84 11.64
C LEU A 62 14.79 3.89 10.12
N LYS A 63 15.70 4.65 9.48
CA LYS A 63 15.76 4.71 8.00
C LYS A 63 16.05 3.35 7.39
N TYR A 64 17.05 2.63 7.88
CA TYR A 64 17.34 1.27 7.41
C TYR A 64 16.18 0.32 7.68
N GLY A 65 15.51 0.42 8.82
CA GLY A 65 14.31 -0.37 9.12
C GLY A 65 13.20 -0.17 8.08
N VAL A 66 12.93 1.07 7.69
CA VAL A 66 11.94 1.38 6.64
C VAL A 66 12.38 0.85 5.28
N ILE A 67 13.66 0.99 4.91
CA ILE A 67 14.18 0.45 3.65
C ILE A 67 14.02 -1.07 3.63
N MET A 68 14.40 -1.77 4.69
CA MET A 68 14.27 -3.23 4.77
C MET A 68 12.80 -3.68 4.73
N PHE A 69 11.91 -2.91 5.35
CA PHE A 69 10.47 -3.13 5.24
C PHE A 69 10.00 -3.01 3.77
N ILE A 70 10.36 -1.92 3.08
CA ILE A 70 10.01 -1.73 1.65
C ILE A 70 10.58 -2.87 0.79
N VAL A 71 11.82 -3.31 1.04
CA VAL A 71 12.42 -4.45 0.33
C VAL A 71 11.61 -5.74 0.56
N SER A 72 11.09 -5.98 1.77
CA SER A 72 10.22 -7.13 2.03
C SER A 72 8.92 -7.07 1.22
N GLU A 73 8.35 -5.86 1.08
CA GLU A 73 7.14 -5.64 0.27
C GLU A 73 7.41 -5.79 -1.23
N VAL A 74 8.59 -5.38 -1.72
CA VAL A 74 9.03 -5.68 -3.09
C VAL A 74 9.06 -7.20 -3.34
N MET A 75 9.59 -7.99 -2.39
CA MET A 75 9.58 -9.44 -2.50
C MET A 75 8.17 -10.03 -2.46
N PHE A 76 7.28 -9.46 -1.64
CA PHE A 76 5.88 -9.84 -1.61
C PHE A 76 5.20 -9.65 -2.99
N PHE A 77 5.36 -8.48 -3.61
CA PHE A 77 4.82 -8.23 -4.95
C PHE A 77 5.50 -9.07 -6.03
N SER A 78 6.79 -9.34 -5.90
CA SER A 78 7.51 -10.24 -6.82
C SER A 78 6.87 -11.62 -6.90
N ALA A 79 6.30 -12.15 -5.81
CA ALA A 79 5.58 -13.41 -5.81
C ALA A 79 4.30 -13.35 -6.65
N TRP A 80 3.56 -12.23 -6.60
CA TRP A 80 2.35 -12.05 -7.43
C TRP A 80 2.68 -11.86 -8.90
N PHE A 81 3.73 -11.10 -9.24
CA PHE A 81 4.24 -11.00 -10.60
C PHE A 81 4.73 -12.34 -11.13
N TRP A 82 5.42 -13.11 -10.30
CA TRP A 82 5.82 -14.46 -10.65
C TRP A 82 4.61 -15.34 -10.99
N SER A 83 3.59 -15.34 -10.15
CA SER A 83 2.36 -16.10 -10.39
C SER A 83 1.71 -15.69 -11.71
N PHE A 84 1.57 -14.37 -11.94
CA PHE A 84 1.00 -13.83 -13.16
C PHE A 84 1.79 -14.25 -14.41
N PHE A 85 3.09 -13.99 -14.45
CA PHE A 85 3.93 -14.31 -15.60
C PHE A 85 4.05 -15.83 -15.84
N LYS A 86 4.06 -16.64 -14.78
CA LYS A 86 4.05 -18.10 -14.92
C LYS A 86 2.84 -18.57 -15.72
N HIS A 87 1.65 -18.07 -15.40
CA HIS A 87 0.42 -18.51 -16.08
C HIS A 87 0.24 -17.85 -17.44
N ALA A 88 0.75 -16.65 -17.61
CA ALA A 88 0.66 -15.93 -18.88
C ALA A 88 1.65 -16.46 -19.92
N LEU A 89 2.89 -16.80 -19.52
CA LEU A 89 3.91 -17.34 -20.44
C LEU A 89 3.77 -18.84 -20.70
N TYR A 90 3.21 -19.58 -19.72
CA TYR A 90 3.00 -21.02 -19.81
C TYR A 90 1.54 -21.36 -19.48
N PRO A 91 0.58 -20.99 -20.35
CA PRO A 91 -0.83 -21.27 -20.13
C PRO A 91 -1.10 -22.76 -20.03
N MET A 92 -1.89 -23.18 -19.04
CA MET A 92 -2.24 -24.57 -18.83
C MET A 92 -3.24 -25.07 -19.87
N GLU A 93 -3.20 -26.36 -20.21
CA GLU A 93 -4.17 -27.01 -21.11
C GLU A 93 -5.62 -26.82 -20.62
N ALA A 94 -5.83 -26.79 -19.32
CA ALA A 94 -7.15 -26.60 -18.71
C ALA A 94 -7.83 -25.25 -19.06
N ILE A 95 -7.06 -24.25 -19.51
CA ILE A 95 -7.57 -22.94 -19.97
C ILE A 95 -7.43 -22.78 -21.50
N GLY A 96 -7.22 -23.86 -22.24
CA GLY A 96 -7.08 -23.85 -23.69
C GLY A 96 -5.70 -23.43 -24.19
N SER A 97 -4.67 -23.45 -23.34
CA SER A 97 -3.27 -23.06 -23.67
C SER A 97 -3.17 -21.63 -24.26
N THR A 98 -4.09 -20.76 -23.89
CA THR A 98 -4.14 -19.34 -24.33
C THR A 98 -4.17 -18.40 -23.13
N TRP A 99 -3.61 -17.19 -23.30
CA TRP A 99 -3.67 -16.12 -22.32
C TRP A 99 -4.04 -14.81 -23.01
N PRO A 100 -5.03 -14.04 -22.50
CA PRO A 100 -6.00 -14.41 -21.44
C PRO A 100 -6.85 -15.65 -21.82
N PRO A 101 -7.40 -16.38 -20.81
CA PRO A 101 -8.29 -17.51 -21.10
C PRO A 101 -9.48 -17.12 -21.97
N ALA A 102 -9.90 -18.01 -22.87
CA ALA A 102 -11.01 -17.75 -23.80
C ALA A 102 -12.30 -17.38 -23.03
N GLY A 103 -12.95 -16.29 -23.49
CA GLY A 103 -14.19 -15.76 -22.88
C GLY A 103 -14.00 -14.78 -21.73
N ILE A 104 -12.76 -14.38 -21.41
CA ILE A 104 -12.49 -13.28 -20.48
C ILE A 104 -12.36 -11.98 -21.23
N GLU A 105 -13.23 -11.03 -20.93
CA GLU A 105 -13.12 -9.65 -21.40
C GLU A 105 -12.24 -8.87 -20.42
N THR A 106 -11.03 -8.50 -20.84
CA THR A 106 -10.08 -7.72 -20.07
C THR A 106 -10.44 -6.23 -20.07
N PHE A 107 -9.91 -5.47 -19.10
CA PHE A 107 -10.07 -4.02 -19.09
C PHE A 107 -9.24 -3.38 -20.21
N ASP A 108 -9.81 -2.33 -20.84
CA ASP A 108 -9.03 -1.49 -21.74
C ASP A 108 -8.04 -0.62 -20.95
N PRO A 109 -6.73 -0.81 -21.14
CA PRO A 109 -5.70 -0.06 -20.40
C PRO A 109 -5.80 1.45 -20.57
N TRP A 110 -6.27 1.91 -21.76
CA TRP A 110 -6.24 3.30 -22.17
C TRP A 110 -7.41 4.15 -21.65
N HIS A 111 -8.35 3.55 -20.94
CA HIS A 111 -9.46 4.23 -20.28
C HIS A 111 -9.17 4.50 -18.80
N LEU A 112 -9.97 3.91 -17.91
CA LEU A 112 -9.88 4.15 -16.48
C LEU A 112 -8.52 3.80 -15.86
N PRO A 113 -7.84 2.69 -16.23
CA PRO A 113 -6.53 2.36 -15.68
C PRO A 113 -5.45 3.41 -15.97
N LEU A 114 -5.45 4.02 -17.16
CA LEU A 114 -4.53 5.11 -17.49
C LEU A 114 -4.81 6.36 -16.65
N ILE A 115 -6.09 6.71 -16.46
CA ILE A 115 -6.47 7.85 -15.60
C ILE A 115 -6.01 7.61 -14.16
N ASN A 116 -6.22 6.41 -13.64
CA ASN A 116 -5.74 6.02 -12.32
C ASN A 116 -4.22 6.11 -12.19
N THR A 117 -3.50 5.70 -13.23
CA THR A 117 -2.04 5.84 -13.27
C THR A 117 -1.61 7.31 -13.17
N LEU A 118 -2.23 8.20 -13.93
CA LEU A 118 -1.92 9.63 -13.88
C LEU A 118 -2.25 10.24 -12.51
N ILE A 119 -3.38 9.87 -11.92
CA ILE A 119 -3.78 10.32 -10.58
C ILE A 119 -2.73 9.93 -9.53
N LEU A 120 -2.28 8.67 -9.54
CA LEU A 120 -1.32 8.19 -8.56
C LEU A 120 0.05 8.86 -8.74
N LEU A 121 0.53 9.00 -9.98
CA LEU A 121 1.79 9.71 -10.27
C LEU A 121 1.72 11.20 -9.86
N CYS A 122 0.60 11.89 -10.10
CA CYS A 122 0.40 13.25 -9.61
C CYS A 122 0.40 13.31 -8.09
N SER A 123 -0.16 12.31 -7.42
CA SER A 123 -0.10 12.17 -5.97
C SER A 123 1.33 12.00 -5.45
N GLY A 124 2.15 11.17 -6.12
CA GLY A 124 3.57 11.01 -5.82
C GLY A 124 4.36 12.31 -6.00
N ALA A 125 4.09 13.06 -7.08
CA ALA A 125 4.69 14.37 -7.30
C ALA A 125 4.33 15.37 -6.20
N ALA A 126 3.06 15.39 -5.75
CA ALA A 126 2.62 16.22 -4.64
C ALA A 126 3.28 15.85 -3.30
N ALA A 127 3.47 14.54 -3.04
CA ALA A 127 4.20 14.07 -1.86
C ALA A 127 5.69 14.49 -1.90
N THR A 128 6.33 14.44 -3.08
CA THR A 128 7.69 14.94 -3.28
C THR A 128 7.79 16.44 -3.03
N TRP A 129 6.85 17.22 -3.56
CA TRP A 129 6.79 18.66 -3.31
C TRP A 129 6.66 18.96 -1.81
N ALA A 130 5.75 18.27 -1.12
CA ALA A 130 5.61 18.43 0.33
C ALA A 130 6.91 18.09 1.09
N HIS A 131 7.60 17.04 0.68
CA HIS A 131 8.87 16.65 1.31
C HIS A 131 9.97 17.68 1.06
N HIS A 132 10.09 18.19 -0.17
CA HIS A 132 11.04 19.25 -0.49
C HIS A 132 10.80 20.52 0.32
N ALA A 133 9.52 20.90 0.47
CA ALA A 133 9.12 22.10 1.22
C ALA A 133 9.57 22.07 2.69
N ILE A 134 9.52 20.92 3.37
CA ILE A 134 10.00 20.81 4.75
C ILE A 134 11.51 20.60 4.83
N ALA A 135 12.08 19.79 3.95
CA ALA A 135 13.50 19.40 4.05
C ALA A 135 14.45 20.54 3.67
N HIS A 136 14.09 21.40 2.71
CA HIS A 136 14.99 22.42 2.16
C HIS A 136 14.53 23.85 2.39
N GLU A 137 13.22 24.11 2.43
CA GLU A 137 12.67 25.46 2.48
C GLU A 137 12.07 25.84 3.84
N ASN A 138 11.91 24.87 4.73
CA ASN A 138 11.17 25.02 6.00
C ASN A 138 9.79 25.67 5.79
N ASN A 139 9.14 25.39 4.66
CA ASN A 139 7.87 25.98 4.25
C ASN A 139 6.72 25.07 4.66
N ARG A 140 6.16 25.34 5.84
CA ARG A 140 5.06 24.56 6.39
C ARG A 140 3.78 24.65 5.58
N LYS A 141 3.53 25.76 4.88
CA LYS A 141 2.33 25.94 4.07
C LYS A 141 2.33 24.98 2.89
N ASP A 142 3.44 24.88 2.19
CA ASP A 142 3.58 24.01 1.03
C ASP A 142 3.67 22.53 1.44
N LEU A 143 4.28 22.22 2.60
CA LEU A 143 4.19 20.89 3.21
C LEU A 143 2.74 20.46 3.39
N VAL A 144 1.91 21.29 4.02
CA VAL A 144 0.50 20.95 4.28
C VAL A 144 -0.30 20.84 2.99
N ASN A 145 -0.13 21.79 2.05
CA ASN A 145 -0.84 21.79 0.79
C ASN A 145 -0.48 20.55 -0.06
N GLY A 146 0.80 20.21 -0.16
CA GLY A 146 1.25 19.04 -0.90
C GLY A 146 0.73 17.73 -0.29
N LEU A 147 0.72 17.61 1.03
CA LEU A 147 0.13 16.46 1.73
C LEU A 147 -1.39 16.34 1.48
N ILE A 148 -2.13 17.45 1.52
CA ILE A 148 -3.58 17.44 1.22
C ILE A 148 -3.82 16.97 -0.20
N ILE A 149 -3.09 17.49 -1.19
CA ILE A 149 -3.23 17.09 -2.59
C ILE A 149 -2.89 15.60 -2.75
N ALA A 150 -1.78 15.15 -2.18
CA ALA A 150 -1.37 13.75 -2.26
C ALA A 150 -2.44 12.80 -1.68
N ILE A 151 -3.00 13.12 -0.52
CA ILE A 151 -4.06 12.33 0.13
C ILE A 151 -5.34 12.32 -0.72
N LEU A 152 -5.79 13.47 -1.22
CA LEU A 152 -7.01 13.56 -2.03
C LEU A 152 -6.88 12.73 -3.32
N LEU A 153 -5.74 12.78 -3.98
CA LEU A 153 -5.47 11.98 -5.17
C LEU A 153 -5.36 10.47 -4.84
N GLY A 154 -4.77 10.10 -3.71
CA GLY A 154 -4.73 8.71 -3.23
C GLY A 154 -6.12 8.14 -2.91
N VAL A 155 -6.99 8.95 -2.31
CA VAL A 155 -8.41 8.59 -2.08
C VAL A 155 -9.14 8.46 -3.41
N LEU A 156 -8.94 9.38 -4.34
CA LEU A 156 -9.56 9.35 -5.68
C LEU A 156 -9.15 8.10 -6.46
N PHE A 157 -7.87 7.73 -6.43
CA PHE A 157 -7.38 6.47 -7.00
C PHE A 157 -8.12 5.27 -6.42
N THR A 158 -8.27 5.21 -5.09
CA THR A 158 -8.94 4.11 -4.40
C THR A 158 -10.42 4.00 -4.82
N ILE A 159 -11.11 5.15 -4.97
CA ILE A 159 -12.51 5.19 -5.42
C ILE A 159 -12.62 4.66 -6.86
N PHE A 160 -11.74 5.08 -7.77
CA PHE A 160 -11.77 4.62 -9.16
C PHE A 160 -11.39 3.14 -9.27
N GLN A 161 -10.46 2.64 -8.44
CA GLN A 161 -10.14 1.22 -8.40
C GLN A 161 -11.32 0.37 -7.90
N ALA A 162 -12.05 0.86 -6.90
CA ALA A 162 -13.28 0.19 -6.43
C ALA A 162 -14.37 0.22 -7.50
N TYR A 163 -14.52 1.32 -8.23
CA TYR A 163 -15.44 1.44 -9.36
C TYR A 163 -15.07 0.43 -10.46
N GLU A 164 -13.80 0.34 -10.84
CA GLU A 164 -13.31 -0.63 -11.84
C GLU A 164 -13.65 -2.06 -11.43
N TYR A 165 -13.43 -2.43 -10.17
CA TYR A 165 -13.76 -3.77 -9.67
C TYR A 165 -15.25 -4.09 -9.74
N SER A 166 -16.12 -3.08 -9.52
CA SER A 166 -17.56 -3.27 -9.60
C SER A 166 -18.08 -3.51 -11.02
N HIS A 167 -17.27 -3.16 -12.05
CA HIS A 167 -17.60 -3.29 -13.47
C HIS A 167 -16.75 -4.36 -14.16
N ALA A 168 -16.00 -5.17 -13.40
CA ALA A 168 -15.21 -6.27 -13.95
C ALA A 168 -16.13 -7.35 -14.58
N ALA A 169 -15.85 -7.69 -15.84
CA ALA A 169 -16.58 -8.76 -16.54
C ALA A 169 -16.16 -10.17 -16.09
N PHE A 170 -15.15 -10.28 -15.23
CA PHE A 170 -14.64 -11.53 -14.68
C PHE A 170 -14.62 -11.49 -13.14
N SER A 171 -14.73 -12.66 -12.52
CA SER A 171 -14.75 -12.79 -11.06
C SER A 171 -13.40 -13.25 -10.51
N PHE A 172 -13.19 -13.04 -9.20
CA PHE A 172 -12.04 -13.55 -8.46
C PHE A 172 -11.96 -15.09 -8.50
N SER A 173 -13.10 -15.75 -8.37
CA SER A 173 -13.21 -17.21 -8.34
C SER A 173 -13.52 -17.79 -9.72
N GLY A 174 -13.06 -19.02 -9.96
CA GLY A 174 -13.43 -19.77 -11.16
C GLY A 174 -12.48 -19.63 -12.34
N ASN A 175 -11.55 -18.67 -12.34
CA ASN A 175 -10.51 -18.57 -13.36
C ASN A 175 -9.19 -18.05 -12.80
N ILE A 176 -8.09 -18.48 -13.40
CA ILE A 176 -6.74 -18.11 -12.96
C ILE A 176 -6.38 -16.67 -13.28
N TYR A 177 -6.96 -16.07 -14.35
CA TYR A 177 -6.76 -14.68 -14.70
C TYR A 177 -7.32 -13.77 -13.62
N GLY A 178 -8.61 -13.94 -13.28
CA GLY A 178 -9.26 -13.16 -12.22
C GLY A 178 -8.56 -13.31 -10.87
N ALA A 179 -8.15 -14.53 -10.50
CA ALA A 179 -7.42 -14.76 -9.27
C ALA A 179 -6.11 -13.95 -9.22
N ASN A 180 -5.26 -14.03 -10.27
CA ASN A 180 -4.01 -13.26 -10.34
C ASN A 180 -4.27 -11.74 -10.39
N PHE A 181 -5.25 -11.30 -11.19
CA PHE A 181 -5.62 -9.90 -11.32
C PHE A 181 -6.02 -9.28 -9.97
N PHE A 182 -7.05 -9.86 -9.32
CA PHE A 182 -7.55 -9.32 -8.07
C PHE A 182 -6.59 -9.47 -6.90
N MET A 183 -5.75 -10.51 -6.87
CA MET A 183 -4.73 -10.63 -5.82
C MET A 183 -3.65 -9.56 -5.98
N ALA A 184 -3.07 -9.41 -7.17
CA ALA A 184 -2.00 -8.45 -7.41
C ALA A 184 -2.49 -7.00 -7.25
N THR A 185 -3.58 -6.63 -7.93
CA THR A 185 -4.13 -5.26 -7.88
C THR A 185 -4.84 -4.97 -6.55
N GLY A 186 -5.46 -5.97 -5.91
CA GLY A 186 -6.12 -5.82 -4.62
C GLY A 186 -5.14 -5.60 -3.47
N PHE A 187 -4.04 -6.35 -3.41
CA PHE A 187 -2.98 -6.07 -2.45
C PHE A 187 -2.34 -4.71 -2.70
N HIS A 188 -2.16 -4.32 -3.96
CA HIS A 188 -1.72 -2.96 -4.27
C HIS A 188 -2.71 -1.92 -3.73
N GLY A 189 -4.00 -2.07 -3.97
CA GLY A 189 -5.05 -1.19 -3.44
C GLY A 189 -5.03 -1.12 -1.91
N PHE A 190 -4.78 -2.24 -1.23
CA PHE A 190 -4.58 -2.25 0.23
C PHE A 190 -3.38 -1.38 0.64
N HIS A 191 -2.24 -1.48 -0.07
CA HIS A 191 -1.06 -0.65 0.19
C HIS A 191 -1.32 0.83 -0.09
N VAL A 192 -2.11 1.17 -1.12
CA VAL A 192 -2.57 2.55 -1.38
C VAL A 192 -3.37 3.10 -0.19
N ILE A 193 -4.30 2.31 0.36
CA ILE A 193 -5.09 2.71 1.53
C ILE A 193 -4.19 2.94 2.74
N VAL A 194 -3.28 2.00 3.04
CA VAL A 194 -2.31 2.13 4.15
C VAL A 194 -1.41 3.34 3.97
N GLY A 195 -0.89 3.56 2.76
CA GLY A 195 -0.07 4.73 2.43
C GLY A 195 -0.83 6.05 2.57
N THR A 196 -2.09 6.09 2.11
CA THR A 196 -2.97 7.27 2.28
C THR A 196 -3.20 7.58 3.75
N ILE A 197 -3.45 6.56 4.59
CA ILE A 197 -3.56 6.73 6.05
C ILE A 197 -2.24 7.24 6.64
N PHE A 198 -1.11 6.71 6.19
CA PHE A 198 0.21 7.15 6.66
C PHE A 198 0.45 8.63 6.31
N LEU A 199 0.16 9.06 5.08
CA LEU A 199 0.21 10.48 4.69
C LEU A 199 -0.75 11.34 5.50
N ALA A 200 -1.96 10.84 5.81
CA ALA A 200 -2.93 11.55 6.65
C ALA A 200 -2.42 11.74 8.09
N VAL A 201 -1.77 10.74 8.68
CA VAL A 201 -1.09 10.87 9.98
C VAL A 201 0.03 11.91 9.90
N CYS A 202 0.81 11.92 8.82
CA CYS A 202 1.84 12.93 8.59
C CYS A 202 1.24 14.33 8.44
N LEU A 203 0.12 14.50 7.75
CA LEU A 203 -0.60 15.76 7.65
C LEU A 203 -1.03 16.26 9.04
N PHE A 204 -1.61 15.40 9.86
CA PHE A 204 -2.01 15.76 11.22
C PHE A 204 -0.82 16.20 12.09
N ARG A 205 0.32 15.51 11.96
CA ARG A 205 1.58 15.89 12.64
C ARG A 205 2.14 17.20 12.10
N ALA A 206 2.06 17.43 10.77
CA ALA A 206 2.47 18.70 10.15
C ALA A 206 1.64 19.87 10.66
N LEU A 207 0.31 19.70 10.78
CA LEU A 207 -0.58 20.73 11.34
C LEU A 207 -0.25 21.06 12.81
N LYS A 208 0.22 20.08 13.58
CA LYS A 208 0.69 20.28 14.96
C LYS A 208 2.10 20.84 15.06
N GLY A 209 2.83 20.98 13.94
CA GLY A 209 4.19 21.51 13.95
C GLY A 209 5.26 20.52 14.42
N HIS A 210 4.99 19.23 14.33
CA HIS A 210 5.94 18.20 14.78
C HIS A 210 7.12 17.99 13.83
N PHE A 211 7.05 18.50 12.60
CA PHE A 211 8.13 18.37 11.61
C PHE A 211 8.97 19.62 11.51
N THR A 212 10.29 19.42 11.49
CA THR A 212 11.31 20.45 11.24
C THR A 212 12.29 19.91 10.18
N PRO A 213 13.12 20.77 9.55
CA PRO A 213 14.15 20.29 8.62
C PRO A 213 15.08 19.21 9.20
N GLU A 214 15.36 19.27 10.51
CA GLU A 214 16.26 18.34 11.22
C GLU A 214 15.54 17.08 11.71
N SER A 215 14.20 17.13 11.82
CA SER A 215 13.39 16.07 12.42
C SER A 215 12.08 15.82 11.66
N HIS A 216 12.17 15.09 10.54
CA HIS A 216 11.02 14.73 9.70
C HIS A 216 11.07 13.28 9.19
N ILE A 217 11.80 12.39 9.88
CA ILE A 217 11.99 10.98 9.47
C ILE A 217 10.66 10.26 9.24
N GLY A 218 9.64 10.52 10.07
CA GLY A 218 8.34 9.89 9.88
C GLY A 218 7.67 10.27 8.56
N PHE A 219 7.86 11.49 8.08
CA PHE A 219 7.36 11.91 6.78
C PHE A 219 8.25 11.40 5.64
N GLU A 220 9.57 11.39 5.81
CA GLU A 220 10.51 10.78 4.86
C GLU A 220 10.16 9.30 4.60
N ALA A 221 9.88 8.55 5.67
CA ALA A 221 9.42 7.17 5.59
C ALA A 221 8.08 7.02 4.84
N ALA A 222 7.13 7.91 5.10
CA ALA A 222 5.84 7.91 4.40
C ALA A 222 6.00 8.23 2.91
N ALA A 223 6.87 9.17 2.55
CA ALA A 223 7.17 9.51 1.15
C ALA A 223 7.83 8.32 0.41
N TRP A 224 8.81 7.65 1.03
CA TRP A 224 9.42 6.45 0.45
C TRP A 224 8.42 5.32 0.23
N TYR A 225 7.56 5.08 1.22
CA TYR A 225 6.51 4.08 1.09
C TYR A 225 5.51 4.44 -0.02
N TRP A 226 5.13 5.71 -0.14
CA TRP A 226 4.23 6.18 -1.20
C TRP A 226 4.82 5.99 -2.59
N HIS A 227 6.10 6.35 -2.78
CA HIS A 227 6.79 6.12 -4.05
C HIS A 227 6.97 4.64 -4.37
N PHE A 228 7.19 3.79 -3.37
CA PHE A 228 7.18 2.34 -3.57
C PHE A 228 5.82 1.88 -4.14
N VAL A 229 4.73 2.35 -3.57
CA VAL A 229 3.36 2.05 -4.06
C VAL A 229 3.17 2.54 -5.50
N ASP A 230 3.62 3.76 -5.84
CA ASP A 230 3.60 4.29 -7.22
C ASP A 230 4.34 3.37 -8.20
N VAL A 231 5.56 2.95 -7.84
CA VAL A 231 6.40 2.10 -8.70
C VAL A 231 5.74 0.73 -8.91
N VAL A 232 5.20 0.12 -7.87
CA VAL A 232 4.47 -1.16 -7.98
C VAL A 232 3.26 -1.01 -8.91
N TRP A 233 2.53 0.11 -8.84
CA TRP A 233 1.42 0.37 -9.75
C TRP A 233 1.85 0.44 -11.21
N LEU A 234 2.95 1.13 -11.51
CA LEU A 234 3.48 1.19 -12.88
C LEU A 234 3.81 -0.20 -13.44
N PHE A 235 4.38 -1.09 -12.59
CA PHE A 235 4.61 -2.48 -12.98
C PHE A 235 3.31 -3.25 -13.20
N LEU A 236 2.30 -3.06 -12.33
CA LEU A 236 0.98 -3.68 -12.50
C LEU A 236 0.30 -3.18 -13.79
N PHE A 237 0.32 -1.88 -14.02
CA PHE A 237 -0.26 -1.28 -15.22
C PHE A 237 0.41 -1.85 -16.49
N ALA A 238 1.74 -1.87 -16.55
CA ALA A 238 2.46 -2.39 -17.69
C ALA A 238 2.27 -3.91 -17.88
N ALA A 239 2.38 -4.68 -16.81
CA ALA A 239 2.37 -6.14 -16.90
C ALA A 239 0.96 -6.73 -17.03
N ILE A 240 0.00 -6.23 -16.25
CA ILE A 240 -1.33 -6.83 -16.17
C ILE A 240 -2.30 -6.16 -17.15
N TYR A 241 -2.31 -4.81 -17.21
CA TYR A 241 -3.27 -4.10 -18.04
C TYR A 241 -2.81 -3.95 -19.50
N ILE A 242 -1.52 -3.66 -19.77
CA ILE A 242 -1.06 -3.48 -21.13
C ILE A 242 -0.64 -4.81 -21.76
N TRP A 243 0.24 -5.56 -21.10
CA TRP A 243 0.80 -6.78 -21.67
C TRP A 243 -0.10 -8.00 -21.47
N GLY A 244 -0.84 -8.07 -20.40
CA GLY A 244 -1.67 -9.21 -20.00
C GLY A 244 -3.13 -9.15 -20.46
N SER A 245 -3.51 -8.09 -21.19
CA SER A 245 -4.87 -7.92 -21.74
C SER A 245 -5.04 -8.54 -23.13
#